data_e10eff52677f880e1cb4312ac00f9266
#
_entry.id   e10eff52677f880e1cb4312ac00f9266
#
_cell.length_a   1.000
_cell.length_b   1.000
_cell.length_c   1.000
_cell.angle_alpha   90.00
_cell.angle_beta   90.00
_cell.angle_gamma   90.00
#
_symmetry.space_group_name_H-M   'P 1'
#
loop_
_entity.id
_entity.type
_entity.pdbx_description
1 polymer ?
#
loop_
_entity_poly.entity_id
_entity_poly.type
_entity_poly.pdbx_seq_one_letter_code
_entity_poly.pdbx_strand_id
1 'polypeptide(L)'
;RPPRSTLFPYTTLFRSGSGKTTTIGKIASKLKDQGAKALLVAGDTFRAAAIEQLKVWGERAGIPVLAKATGADAAGLVFEAVEKAKAEDLDLVLVDTAGRLQNKAELMSELAKVVRVVKKLDPDAPHDVILVLDATVGQNALSQVEAFRHTAGVTGLVMTKLDGTAKGGVLVAIAEAHDLPIHFIGIGEKAEDLRPFSAEAFAKALVGLKA
;
A
#
# COMPACT_ATOMS: atom_id res chain seq x y z
N ARG A 1 -0.58 22.90 -7.73
CA ARG A 1 0.07 21.66 -8.24
C ARG A 1 1.24 21.34 -7.33
N PRO A 2 1.37 20.11 -6.81
CA PRO A 2 2.59 19.69 -6.13
C PRO A 2 3.79 19.78 -7.12
N PRO A 3 5.02 19.94 -6.61
CA PRO A 3 6.19 20.07 -7.48
C PRO A 3 6.33 18.82 -8.35
N ARG A 4 6.62 19.00 -9.64
CA ARG A 4 6.67 18.00 -10.72
C ARG A 4 7.74 16.89 -10.61
N SER A 5 8.35 16.68 -9.46
CA SER A 5 9.50 15.80 -9.29
C SER A 5 9.25 14.53 -8.49
N THR A 6 8.01 14.15 -8.23
CA THR A 6 7.72 12.99 -7.39
C THR A 6 6.82 12.00 -8.11
N LEU A 7 7.42 11.17 -8.98
CA LEU A 7 6.88 9.85 -9.30
C LEU A 7 6.95 9.03 -8.01
N PHE A 8 5.84 8.86 -7.31
CA PHE A 8 5.74 7.99 -6.14
C PHE A 8 5.17 6.63 -6.56
N PRO A 9 5.99 5.61 -6.86
CA PRO A 9 5.48 4.27 -6.87
C PRO A 9 5.23 3.82 -5.43
N TYR A 10 4.00 3.98 -4.94
CA TYR A 10 3.55 3.32 -3.72
C TYR A 10 3.45 1.83 -3.97
N THR A 11 4.38 1.07 -3.43
CA THR A 11 4.30 -0.39 -3.43
C THR A 11 3.64 -0.83 -2.13
N THR A 12 2.46 -1.42 -2.20
CA THR A 12 1.76 -1.94 -1.01
C THR A 12 2.04 -3.42 -0.84
N LEU A 13 2.60 -3.78 0.30
CA LEU A 13 2.98 -5.15 0.63
C LEU A 13 2.00 -5.72 1.66
N PHE A 14 1.48 -6.97 1.52
CA PHE A 14 0.85 -7.72 2.61
C PHE A 14 0.17 -9.03 2.39
N ARG A 15 -0.18 -9.59 3.58
CA ARG A 15 -1.05 -10.73 3.83
C ARG A 15 -2.38 -10.57 3.08
N SER A 16 -2.87 -11.65 2.47
CA SER A 16 -4.22 -11.72 1.92
C SER A 16 -5.25 -11.35 3.00
N GLY A 17 -6.14 -10.41 2.70
CA GLY A 17 -7.19 -9.97 3.63
C GLY A 17 -6.83 -8.79 4.55
N SER A 18 -5.61 -8.22 4.49
CA SER A 18 -5.26 -7.02 5.28
C SER A 18 -5.84 -5.71 4.72
N GLY A 19 -6.57 -5.75 3.62
CA GLY A 19 -7.18 -4.54 3.03
C GLY A 19 -6.30 -3.74 2.07
N LYS A 20 -5.25 -4.33 1.47
CA LYS A 20 -4.36 -3.66 0.50
C LYS A 20 -5.09 -3.03 -0.67
N THR A 21 -5.75 -3.86 -1.48
CA THR A 21 -6.47 -3.42 -2.67
C THR A 21 -7.51 -2.36 -2.32
N THR A 22 -8.19 -2.53 -1.18
CA THR A 22 -9.13 -1.52 -0.65
C THR A 22 -8.41 -0.24 -0.25
N THR A 23 -7.25 -0.32 0.40
CA THR A 23 -6.44 0.85 0.79
C THR A 23 -5.97 1.62 -0.44
N ILE A 24 -5.46 0.94 -1.46
CA ILE A 24 -5.07 1.55 -2.74
C ILE A 24 -6.27 2.25 -3.38
N GLY A 25 -7.43 1.60 -3.43
CA GLY A 25 -8.64 2.19 -3.97
C GLY A 25 -9.07 3.46 -3.24
N LYS A 26 -8.97 3.48 -1.92
CA LYS A 26 -9.25 4.66 -1.09
C LYS A 26 -8.24 5.79 -1.31
N ILE A 27 -6.95 5.46 -1.44
CA ILE A 27 -5.91 6.43 -1.81
C ILE A 27 -6.19 6.99 -3.20
N ALA A 28 -6.52 6.13 -4.17
CA ALA A 28 -6.87 6.53 -5.52
C ALA A 28 -8.03 7.55 -5.56
N SER A 29 -9.07 7.32 -4.75
CA SER A 29 -10.20 8.25 -4.63
C SER A 29 -9.74 9.63 -4.11
N LYS A 30 -8.86 9.67 -3.11
CA LYS A 30 -8.31 10.93 -2.57
C LYS A 30 -7.43 11.67 -3.60
N LEU A 31 -6.66 10.93 -4.39
CA LEU A 31 -5.81 11.50 -5.44
C LEU A 31 -6.65 12.13 -6.56
N LYS A 32 -7.74 11.46 -6.94
CA LYS A 32 -8.72 12.04 -7.88
C LYS A 32 -9.23 13.39 -7.41
N ASP A 33 -9.63 13.48 -6.13
CA ASP A 33 -10.15 14.72 -5.55
C ASP A 33 -9.10 15.85 -5.56
N GLN A 34 -7.81 15.50 -5.57
CA GLN A 34 -6.68 16.42 -5.68
C GLN A 34 -6.27 16.73 -7.14
N GLY A 35 -6.91 16.10 -8.12
CA GLY A 35 -6.61 16.27 -9.54
C GLY A 35 -5.28 15.65 -9.99
N ALA A 36 -4.73 14.70 -9.23
CA ALA A 36 -3.50 14.00 -9.58
C ALA A 36 -3.72 13.01 -10.72
N LYS A 37 -2.76 12.97 -11.66
CA LYS A 37 -2.72 11.97 -12.73
C LYS A 37 -2.02 10.71 -12.21
N ALA A 38 -2.77 9.65 -12.01
CA ALA A 38 -2.26 8.42 -11.44
C ALA A 38 -2.52 7.21 -12.34
N LEU A 39 -1.73 6.14 -12.12
CA LEU A 39 -1.92 4.81 -12.71
C LEU A 39 -1.95 3.77 -11.59
N LEU A 40 -2.97 2.92 -11.59
CA LEU A 40 -3.04 1.74 -10.72
C LEU A 40 -2.45 0.54 -11.44
N VAL A 41 -1.70 -0.31 -10.72
CA VAL A 41 -1.06 -1.51 -11.27
C VAL A 41 -1.48 -2.73 -10.48
N ALA A 42 -2.11 -3.70 -11.17
CA ALA A 42 -2.55 -4.95 -10.56
C ALA A 42 -1.38 -5.96 -10.44
N GLY A 43 -0.44 -5.68 -9.53
CA GLY A 43 0.75 -6.51 -9.30
C GLY A 43 0.48 -7.79 -8.50
N ASP A 44 -0.69 -7.98 -7.87
CA ASP A 44 -1.15 -9.30 -7.38
C ASP A 44 -1.69 -10.11 -8.57
N THR A 45 -0.77 -10.55 -9.43
CA THR A 45 -1.10 -11.23 -10.68
C THR A 45 -1.66 -12.65 -10.46
N PHE A 46 -1.55 -13.20 -9.27
CA PHE A 46 -2.03 -14.55 -8.99
C PHE A 46 -3.51 -14.63 -8.62
N ARG A 47 -4.10 -13.52 -8.20
CA ARG A 47 -5.49 -13.47 -7.72
C ARG A 47 -6.38 -12.70 -8.68
N ALA A 48 -7.12 -13.44 -9.52
CA ALA A 48 -8.08 -12.82 -10.43
C ALA A 48 -9.06 -11.88 -9.72
N ALA A 49 -9.55 -12.25 -8.53
CA ALA A 49 -10.44 -11.41 -7.74
C ALA A 49 -9.78 -10.10 -7.27
N ALA A 50 -8.46 -10.08 -6.98
CA ALA A 50 -7.76 -8.85 -6.62
C ALA A 50 -7.61 -7.92 -7.81
N ILE A 51 -7.30 -8.47 -9.00
CA ILE A 51 -7.24 -7.72 -10.25
C ILE A 51 -8.60 -7.05 -10.54
N GLU A 52 -9.69 -7.82 -10.47
CA GLU A 52 -11.03 -7.28 -10.73
C GLU A 52 -11.45 -6.25 -9.67
N GLN A 53 -11.13 -6.49 -8.40
CA GLN A 53 -11.37 -5.51 -7.35
C GLN A 53 -10.64 -4.19 -7.60
N LEU A 54 -9.37 -4.25 -8.03
CA LEU A 54 -8.60 -3.05 -8.35
C LEU A 54 -9.17 -2.29 -9.54
N LYS A 55 -9.65 -3.00 -10.57
CA LYS A 55 -10.34 -2.39 -11.71
C LYS A 55 -11.60 -1.64 -11.29
N VAL A 56 -12.43 -2.24 -10.44
CA VAL A 56 -13.62 -1.56 -9.88
C VAL A 56 -13.25 -0.29 -9.12
N TRP A 57 -12.17 -0.32 -8.33
CA TRP A 57 -11.68 0.89 -7.68
C TRP A 57 -11.17 1.95 -8.66
N GLY A 58 -10.45 1.53 -9.71
CA GLY A 58 -9.97 2.41 -10.76
C GLY A 58 -11.13 3.11 -11.49
N GLU A 59 -12.17 2.37 -11.86
CA GLU A 59 -13.39 2.92 -12.48
C GLU A 59 -14.06 3.97 -11.56
N ARG A 60 -14.28 3.65 -10.29
CA ARG A 60 -14.86 4.57 -9.31
C ARG A 60 -14.04 5.84 -9.12
N ALA A 61 -12.73 5.70 -9.09
CA ALA A 61 -11.81 6.81 -8.97
C ALA A 61 -11.55 7.53 -10.30
N GLY A 62 -11.96 7.00 -11.46
CA GLY A 62 -11.61 7.54 -12.76
C GLY A 62 -10.11 7.49 -13.05
N ILE A 63 -9.39 6.51 -12.47
CA ILE A 63 -7.95 6.29 -12.62
C ILE A 63 -7.72 5.02 -13.42
N PRO A 64 -6.89 5.05 -14.49
CA PRO A 64 -6.61 3.87 -15.30
C PRO A 64 -5.91 2.77 -14.49
N VAL A 65 -6.22 1.51 -14.82
CA VAL A 65 -5.62 0.32 -14.20
C VAL A 65 -4.85 -0.46 -15.25
N LEU A 66 -3.56 -0.66 -15.03
CA LEU A 66 -2.76 -1.57 -15.82
C LEU A 66 -2.79 -2.97 -15.18
N ALA A 67 -3.28 -3.94 -15.94
CA ALA A 67 -3.40 -5.33 -15.51
C ALA A 67 -3.03 -6.27 -16.66
N LYS A 68 -2.52 -7.45 -16.32
CA LYS A 68 -2.27 -8.56 -17.25
C LYS A 68 -3.08 -9.80 -16.84
N ALA A 69 -2.99 -10.85 -17.65
CA ALA A 69 -3.60 -12.13 -17.33
C ALA A 69 -3.06 -12.70 -16.01
N THR A 70 -3.87 -13.50 -15.34
CA THR A 70 -3.46 -14.19 -14.11
C THR A 70 -2.20 -15.02 -14.35
N GLY A 71 -1.24 -14.92 -13.44
CA GLY A 71 0.07 -15.61 -13.54
C GLY A 71 1.13 -14.84 -14.33
N ALA A 72 0.84 -13.63 -14.82
CA ALA A 72 1.83 -12.80 -15.48
C ALA A 72 2.97 -12.37 -14.54
N ASP A 73 4.14 -12.03 -15.10
CA ASP A 73 5.26 -11.50 -14.33
C ASP A 73 4.94 -10.12 -13.75
N ALA A 74 4.80 -10.05 -12.43
CA ALA A 74 4.50 -8.81 -11.73
C ALA A 74 5.58 -7.75 -11.93
N ALA A 75 6.86 -8.12 -11.95
CA ALA A 75 7.95 -7.18 -12.14
C ALA A 75 7.96 -6.59 -13.56
N GLY A 76 7.66 -7.40 -14.58
CA GLY A 76 7.49 -6.93 -15.96
C GLY A 76 6.30 -6.00 -16.12
N LEU A 77 5.18 -6.28 -15.42
CA LEU A 77 4.02 -5.40 -15.40
C LEU A 77 4.32 -4.04 -14.76
N VAL A 78 5.05 -4.03 -13.65
CA VAL A 78 5.46 -2.79 -12.97
C VAL A 78 6.45 -1.99 -13.81
N PHE A 79 7.39 -2.66 -14.50
CA PHE A 79 8.29 -2.02 -15.45
C PHE A 79 7.53 -1.24 -16.52
N GLU A 80 6.59 -1.90 -17.19
CA GLU A 80 5.74 -1.30 -18.23
C GLU A 80 4.91 -0.12 -17.67
N ALA A 81 4.41 -0.24 -16.44
CA ALA A 81 3.66 0.83 -15.79
C ALA A 81 4.51 2.08 -15.55
N VAL A 82 5.76 1.93 -15.12
CA VAL A 82 6.67 3.06 -14.88
C VAL A 82 7.08 3.70 -16.20
N GLU A 83 7.36 2.92 -17.25
CA GLU A 83 7.63 3.46 -18.60
C GLU A 83 6.42 4.26 -19.12
N LYS A 84 5.22 3.69 -18.99
CA LYS A 84 3.98 4.35 -19.38
C LYS A 84 3.78 5.66 -18.61
N ALA A 85 3.99 5.64 -17.31
CA ALA A 85 3.83 6.82 -16.47
C ALA A 85 4.79 7.96 -16.87
N LYS A 86 6.03 7.63 -17.21
CA LYS A 86 7.01 8.59 -17.73
C LYS A 86 6.60 9.16 -19.09
N ALA A 87 6.12 8.30 -19.99
CA ALA A 87 5.71 8.71 -21.33
C ALA A 87 4.46 9.61 -21.34
N GLU A 88 3.54 9.38 -20.40
CA GLU A 88 2.27 10.12 -20.28
C GLU A 88 2.31 11.27 -19.27
N ASP A 89 3.47 11.57 -18.69
CA ASP A 89 3.66 12.61 -17.66
C ASP A 89 2.66 12.46 -16.51
N LEU A 90 2.59 11.24 -15.95
CA LEU A 90 1.76 10.93 -14.79
C LEU A 90 2.48 11.34 -13.50
N ASP A 91 1.70 11.80 -12.52
CA ASP A 91 2.24 12.22 -11.22
C ASP A 91 2.56 11.02 -10.30
N LEU A 92 1.89 9.85 -10.51
CA LEU A 92 1.92 8.76 -9.54
C LEU A 92 1.62 7.39 -10.15
N VAL A 93 2.35 6.36 -9.70
CA VAL A 93 2.05 4.95 -9.95
C VAL A 93 1.80 4.24 -8.62
N LEU A 94 0.63 3.62 -8.46
CA LEU A 94 0.26 2.82 -7.29
C LEU A 94 0.26 1.34 -7.66
N VAL A 95 1.11 0.55 -7.02
CA VAL A 95 1.24 -0.88 -7.30
C VAL A 95 0.61 -1.72 -6.19
N ASP A 96 -0.45 -2.48 -6.50
CA ASP A 96 -0.99 -3.51 -5.60
C ASP A 96 -0.20 -4.80 -5.80
N THR A 97 0.48 -5.28 -4.76
CA THR A 97 1.34 -6.46 -4.84
C THR A 97 0.70 -7.68 -4.18
N ALA A 98 1.17 -8.87 -4.51
CA ALA A 98 0.77 -10.11 -3.85
C ALA A 98 0.98 -10.04 -2.33
N GLY A 99 0.17 -10.77 -1.57
CA GLY A 99 0.20 -10.80 -0.10
C GLY A 99 0.13 -12.20 0.50
N ARG A 100 0.70 -13.19 -0.17
CA ARG A 100 0.61 -14.59 0.25
C ARG A 100 1.70 -14.94 1.27
N LEU A 101 1.35 -14.93 2.55
CA LEU A 101 2.28 -15.34 3.61
C LEU A 101 2.50 -16.86 3.70
N GLN A 102 1.63 -17.66 3.07
CA GLN A 102 1.79 -19.13 3.05
C GLN A 102 3.09 -19.57 2.34
N ASN A 103 3.54 -18.82 1.33
CA ASN A 103 4.84 -19.00 0.69
C ASN A 103 5.68 -17.73 0.82
N LYS A 104 6.14 -17.48 2.05
CA LYS A 104 6.87 -16.25 2.42
C LYS A 104 8.12 -16.03 1.56
N ALA A 105 8.88 -17.10 1.27
CA ALA A 105 10.12 -16.98 0.51
C ALA A 105 9.87 -16.54 -0.94
N GLU A 106 8.86 -17.10 -1.61
CA GLU A 106 8.48 -16.73 -2.97
C GLU A 106 7.96 -15.29 -3.04
N LEU A 107 7.10 -14.90 -2.10
CA LEU A 107 6.61 -13.52 -1.99
C LEU A 107 7.77 -12.53 -1.82
N MET A 108 8.70 -12.80 -0.92
CA MET A 108 9.86 -11.93 -0.70
C MET A 108 10.76 -11.84 -1.92
N SER A 109 10.95 -12.95 -2.65
CA SER A 109 11.71 -12.97 -3.90
C SER A 109 11.04 -12.13 -4.99
N GLU A 110 9.70 -12.24 -5.13
CA GLU A 110 8.92 -11.45 -6.08
C GLU A 110 9.00 -9.95 -5.78
N LEU A 111 8.82 -9.57 -4.51
CA LEU A 111 8.93 -8.17 -4.08
C LEU A 111 10.33 -7.60 -4.32
N ALA A 112 11.38 -8.35 -3.96
CA ALA A 112 12.75 -7.95 -4.24
C ALA A 112 13.02 -7.78 -5.74
N LYS A 113 12.40 -8.63 -6.59
CA LYS A 113 12.47 -8.50 -8.05
C LYS A 113 11.78 -7.23 -8.52
N VAL A 114 10.59 -6.91 -8.02
CA VAL A 114 9.86 -5.68 -8.36
C VAL A 114 10.70 -4.45 -8.00
N VAL A 115 11.18 -4.35 -6.76
CA VAL A 115 12.03 -3.23 -6.30
C VAL A 115 13.27 -3.08 -7.19
N ARG A 116 13.97 -4.17 -7.49
CA ARG A 116 15.16 -4.16 -8.34
C ARG A 116 14.87 -3.68 -9.76
N VAL A 117 13.72 -4.07 -10.32
CA VAL A 117 13.32 -3.69 -11.68
C VAL A 117 12.94 -2.20 -11.73
N VAL A 118 12.24 -1.69 -10.75
CA VAL A 118 11.86 -0.26 -10.67
C VAL A 118 13.12 0.61 -10.55
N LYS A 119 14.07 0.22 -9.72
CA LYS A 119 15.37 0.92 -9.56
C LYS A 119 16.22 1.01 -10.85
N LYS A 120 16.00 0.12 -11.80
CA LYS A 120 16.66 0.22 -13.12
C LYS A 120 16.12 1.37 -13.97
N LEU A 121 14.84 1.72 -13.79
CA LEU A 121 14.20 2.82 -14.50
C LEU A 121 14.39 4.16 -13.78
N ASP A 122 14.43 4.10 -12.46
CA ASP A 122 14.60 5.24 -11.58
C ASP A 122 15.37 4.78 -10.34
N PRO A 123 16.63 5.21 -10.13
CA PRO A 123 17.47 4.79 -9.00
C PRO A 123 16.88 5.17 -7.63
N ASP A 124 16.07 6.24 -7.56
CA ASP A 124 15.44 6.71 -6.34
C ASP A 124 14.12 6.01 -6.05
N ALA A 125 13.57 5.26 -7.02
CA ALA A 125 12.33 4.50 -6.83
C ALA A 125 12.59 3.08 -6.24
N PRO A 126 11.60 2.49 -5.55
CA PRO A 126 10.32 3.07 -5.17
C PRO A 126 10.50 4.17 -4.13
N HIS A 127 9.86 5.33 -4.31
CA HIS A 127 9.97 6.46 -3.38
C HIS A 127 9.33 6.13 -2.04
N ASP A 128 8.21 5.38 -2.07
CA ASP A 128 7.54 4.88 -0.88
C ASP A 128 7.17 3.41 -1.00
N VAL A 129 7.42 2.67 0.06
CA VAL A 129 7.00 1.28 0.24
C VAL A 129 6.12 1.22 1.48
N ILE A 130 4.81 1.18 1.24
CA ILE A 130 3.82 1.25 2.32
C ILE A 130 3.39 -0.15 2.76
N LEU A 131 3.55 -0.42 4.03
CA LEU A 131 3.14 -1.64 4.68
C LEU A 131 1.72 -1.48 5.23
N VAL A 132 0.70 -2.22 4.67
CA VAL A 132 -0.69 -2.22 5.19
C VAL A 132 -0.87 -3.35 6.21
N LEU A 133 -1.10 -3.12 7.43
CA LEU A 133 -1.27 -4.07 8.52
C LEU A 133 -2.74 -4.13 8.96
N ASP A 134 -3.17 -5.33 9.28
CA ASP A 134 -4.46 -5.59 9.90
C ASP A 134 -4.29 -5.56 11.43
N ALA A 135 -4.95 -4.63 12.11
CA ALA A 135 -4.87 -4.50 13.55
C ALA A 135 -5.34 -5.75 14.32
N THR A 136 -6.11 -6.64 13.67
CA THR A 136 -6.60 -7.87 14.28
C THR A 136 -5.53 -8.96 14.44
N VAL A 137 -4.37 -8.80 13.79
CA VAL A 137 -3.29 -9.80 13.78
C VAL A 137 -2.48 -9.78 15.10
N GLY A 138 -2.58 -8.70 15.87
CA GLY A 138 -1.89 -8.58 17.15
C GLY A 138 -0.37 -8.59 17.01
N GLN A 139 0.33 -9.21 17.94
CA GLN A 139 1.81 -9.26 18.04
C GLN A 139 2.52 -9.78 16.78
N ASN A 140 1.85 -10.59 15.97
CA ASN A 140 2.40 -11.07 14.71
C ASN A 140 2.68 -9.95 13.69
N ALA A 141 2.11 -8.76 13.89
CA ALA A 141 2.38 -7.60 13.05
C ALA A 141 3.85 -7.15 13.16
N LEU A 142 4.47 -7.22 14.35
CA LEU A 142 5.88 -6.84 14.56
C LEU A 142 6.84 -7.65 13.68
N SER A 143 6.70 -8.99 13.71
CA SER A 143 7.55 -9.86 12.88
C SER A 143 7.31 -9.68 11.38
N GLN A 144 6.12 -9.24 10.99
CA GLN A 144 5.82 -8.88 9.60
C GLN A 144 6.55 -7.60 9.21
N VAL A 145 6.45 -6.53 10.02
CA VAL A 145 7.15 -5.27 9.77
C VAL A 145 8.64 -5.53 9.53
N GLU A 146 9.30 -6.27 10.41
CA GLU A 146 10.73 -6.56 10.30
C GLU A 146 11.08 -7.30 9.01
N ALA A 147 10.35 -8.37 8.68
CA ALA A 147 10.59 -9.15 7.47
C ALA A 147 10.44 -8.33 6.18
N PHE A 148 9.41 -7.51 6.09
CA PHE A 148 9.16 -6.68 4.91
C PHE A 148 10.09 -5.48 4.84
N ARG A 149 10.45 -4.86 5.97
CA ARG A 149 11.43 -3.78 6.04
C ARG A 149 12.77 -4.22 5.46
N HIS A 150 13.23 -5.40 5.84
CA HIS A 150 14.50 -5.94 5.36
C HIS A 150 14.47 -6.26 3.86
N THR A 151 13.35 -6.79 3.34
CA THR A 151 13.27 -7.28 1.96
C THR A 151 12.93 -6.19 0.95
N ALA A 152 12.00 -5.31 1.30
CA ALA A 152 11.43 -4.34 0.35
C ALA A 152 11.72 -2.89 0.73
N GLY A 153 12.36 -2.63 1.87
CA GLY A 153 12.70 -1.27 2.29
C GLY A 153 11.45 -0.45 2.67
N VAL A 154 10.57 -1.02 3.52
CA VAL A 154 9.35 -0.32 3.98
C VAL A 154 9.68 1.06 4.53
N THR A 155 8.98 2.08 4.02
CA THR A 155 9.14 3.49 4.40
C THR A 155 8.01 4.02 5.25
N GLY A 156 6.85 3.34 5.27
CA GLY A 156 5.70 3.79 6.04
C GLY A 156 4.63 2.71 6.22
N LEU A 157 3.68 3.00 7.09
CA LEU A 157 2.65 2.06 7.52
C LEU A 157 1.24 2.60 7.27
N VAL A 158 0.32 1.68 6.99
CA VAL A 158 -1.13 1.89 7.08
C VAL A 158 -1.71 0.81 7.98
N MET A 159 -2.47 1.18 8.98
CA MET A 159 -3.16 0.24 9.86
C MET A 159 -4.65 0.19 9.51
N THR A 160 -5.16 -1.01 9.24
CA THR A 160 -6.58 -1.24 8.89
C THR A 160 -7.32 -1.94 10.02
N LYS A 161 -8.66 -1.93 9.95
CA LYS A 161 -9.56 -2.61 10.88
C LYS A 161 -9.42 -2.15 12.34
N LEU A 162 -9.19 -0.85 12.52
CA LEU A 162 -9.12 -0.21 13.84
C LEU A 162 -10.48 0.16 14.43
N ASP A 163 -11.57 -0.18 13.75
CA ASP A 163 -12.96 0.00 14.18
C ASP A 163 -13.35 -0.81 15.43
N GLY A 164 -12.46 -1.67 15.92
CA GLY A 164 -12.62 -2.43 17.17
C GLY A 164 -11.66 -1.95 18.28
N THR A 165 -12.20 -1.57 19.41
CA THR A 165 -11.56 -0.85 20.53
C THR A 165 -10.36 -1.56 21.20
N ALA A 166 -10.20 -2.88 21.05
CA ALA A 166 -9.11 -3.64 21.72
C ALA A 166 -7.79 -3.69 20.93
N LYS A 167 -7.69 -3.04 19.78
CA LYS A 167 -6.64 -3.30 18.79
C LYS A 167 -5.56 -2.22 18.70
N GLY A 168 -5.71 -1.14 19.44
CA GLY A 168 -4.75 -0.01 19.43
C GLY A 168 -3.36 -0.34 19.98
N GLY A 169 -3.26 -1.30 20.90
CA GLY A 169 -1.99 -1.66 21.55
C GLY A 169 -0.91 -2.16 20.59
N VAL A 170 -1.30 -2.85 19.50
CA VAL A 170 -0.33 -3.32 18.49
C VAL A 170 0.34 -2.16 17.76
N LEU A 171 -0.40 -1.07 17.53
CA LEU A 171 0.12 0.12 16.86
C LEU A 171 1.17 0.84 17.72
N VAL A 172 0.93 0.92 19.05
CA VAL A 172 1.92 1.44 20.02
C VAL A 172 3.18 0.59 20.01
N ALA A 173 3.05 -0.74 20.08
CA ALA A 173 4.18 -1.66 20.06
C ALA A 173 4.99 -1.56 18.75
N ILE A 174 4.34 -1.38 17.61
CA ILE A 174 5.01 -1.18 16.31
C ILE A 174 5.74 0.17 16.30
N ALA A 175 5.10 1.24 16.77
CA ALA A 175 5.71 2.56 16.82
C ALA A 175 6.94 2.60 17.76
N GLU A 176 6.91 1.85 18.87
CA GLU A 176 8.03 1.73 19.79
C GLU A 176 9.18 0.89 19.20
N ALA A 177 8.87 -0.22 18.53
CA ALA A 177 9.87 -1.14 17.99
C ALA A 177 10.49 -0.70 16.66
N HIS A 178 9.77 0.10 15.88
CA HIS A 178 10.17 0.49 14.53
C HIS A 178 9.93 1.99 14.33
N ASP A 179 10.99 2.70 13.95
CA ASP A 179 10.91 4.12 13.57
C ASP A 179 10.35 4.27 12.15
N LEU A 180 9.05 3.92 11.99
CA LEU A 180 8.33 4.01 10.74
C LEU A 180 7.09 4.90 10.90
N PRO A 181 6.90 5.90 10.01
CA PRO A 181 5.73 6.75 10.06
C PRO A 181 4.46 5.95 9.75
N ILE A 182 3.39 6.22 10.48
CA ILE A 182 2.06 5.73 10.17
C ILE A 182 1.35 6.85 9.39
N HIS A 183 1.00 6.58 8.13
CA HIS A 183 0.39 7.57 7.28
C HIS A 183 -1.13 7.62 7.43
N PHE A 184 -1.76 6.44 7.45
CA PHE A 184 -3.21 6.33 7.49
C PHE A 184 -3.66 5.22 8.44
N ILE A 185 -4.91 5.40 8.91
CA ILE A 185 -5.69 4.37 9.61
C ILE A 185 -7.00 4.12 8.86
N GLY A 186 -7.36 2.84 8.75
CA GLY A 186 -8.63 2.37 8.20
C GLY A 186 -9.57 1.97 9.32
N ILE A 187 -10.73 2.63 9.38
CA ILE A 187 -11.75 2.46 10.41
C ILE A 187 -13.10 1.98 9.85
N GLY A 188 -13.12 1.48 8.62
CA GLY A 188 -14.31 0.99 7.93
C GLY A 188 -14.05 0.73 6.46
N GLU A 189 -15.10 0.52 5.65
CA GLU A 189 -15.00 0.09 4.26
C GLU A 189 -15.08 1.22 3.23
N LYS A 190 -15.69 2.36 3.56
CA LYS A 190 -15.87 3.49 2.65
C LYS A 190 -14.56 4.24 2.39
N ALA A 191 -14.50 5.03 1.32
CA ALA A 191 -13.29 5.80 0.95
C ALA A 191 -12.88 6.79 2.06
N GLU A 192 -13.84 7.45 2.68
CA GLU A 192 -13.66 8.37 3.80
C GLU A 192 -13.17 7.71 5.09
N ASP A 193 -13.32 6.38 5.22
CA ASP A 193 -12.86 5.62 6.39
C ASP A 193 -11.34 5.39 6.39
N LEU A 194 -10.62 5.81 5.35
CA LEU A 194 -9.18 5.92 5.37
C LEU A 194 -8.79 7.33 5.82
N ARG A 195 -8.36 7.47 7.07
CA ARG A 195 -8.03 8.76 7.69
C ARG A 195 -6.53 8.94 7.86
N PRO A 196 -5.99 10.16 7.69
CA PRO A 196 -4.62 10.44 8.12
C PRO A 196 -4.43 10.07 9.60
N PHE A 197 -3.29 9.51 9.91
CA PHE A 197 -2.96 9.16 11.30
C PHE A 197 -2.55 10.42 12.09
N SER A 198 -3.09 10.55 13.28
CA SER A 198 -2.67 11.53 14.28
C SER A 198 -2.34 10.80 15.56
N ALA A 199 -1.07 10.84 15.99
CA ALA A 199 -0.61 10.19 17.22
C ALA A 199 -1.34 10.74 18.45
N GLU A 200 -1.59 12.05 18.50
CA GLU A 200 -2.31 12.69 19.60
C GLU A 200 -3.77 12.24 19.67
N ALA A 201 -4.50 12.29 18.55
CA ALA A 201 -5.89 11.85 18.50
C ALA A 201 -6.03 10.36 18.83
N PHE A 202 -5.09 9.55 18.35
CA PHE A 202 -5.03 8.12 18.62
C PHE A 202 -4.76 7.83 20.11
N ALA A 203 -3.79 8.50 20.72
CA ALA A 203 -3.49 8.34 22.14
C ALA A 203 -4.67 8.74 23.03
N LYS A 204 -5.34 9.87 22.74
CA LYS A 204 -6.56 10.28 23.43
C LYS A 204 -7.65 9.21 23.34
N ALA A 205 -7.92 8.70 22.13
CA ALA A 205 -8.90 7.65 21.91
C ALA A 205 -8.56 6.35 22.68
N LEU A 206 -7.28 5.99 22.74
CA LEU A 206 -6.82 4.77 23.42
C LEU A 206 -7.08 4.82 24.93
N VAL A 207 -6.95 5.99 25.56
CA VAL A 207 -7.20 6.19 27.00
C VAL A 207 -8.63 6.68 27.31
N GLY A 208 -9.53 6.67 26.33
CA GLY A 208 -10.93 7.03 26.51
C GLY A 208 -11.20 8.54 26.62
N LEU A 209 -10.26 9.38 26.26
CA LEU A 209 -10.46 10.82 26.18
C LEU A 209 -11.07 11.20 24.83
N LYS A 210 -11.97 12.19 24.84
CA LYS A 210 -12.51 12.73 23.58
C LYS A 210 -11.39 13.39 22.78
N ALA A 211 -11.32 13.02 21.48
CA ALA A 211 -10.43 13.65 20.52
C ALA A 211 -10.89 15.08 20.17
#